data_caedc08a00f9eb897e168479903d0e80
#
_entry.id   caedc08a00f9eb897e168479903d0e80
#
_cell.length_a   1.000
_cell.length_b   1.000
_cell.length_c   1.000
_cell.angle_alpha   90.00
_cell.angle_beta   90.00
_cell.angle_gamma   90.00
#
_symmetry.space_group_name_H-M   'P 1'
#
loop_
_entity.id
_entity.type
_entity.pdbx_description
1 polymer ?
#
loop_
_entity_poly.entity_id
_entity_poly.type
_entity_poly.pdbx_seq_one_letter_code
_entity_poly.pdbx_strand_id
1 'polypeptide(L)'
;MPESNIDDVRERFGATAERVADHSRQQIETVREQLRTFVAPNRDERALDSGTGAGTLALALAPLVREVVGVDVVPELLDRARQGAPANVTFVEGDATDLPFETGSFDLSCTRRTLHHIAHPEPAIAELARVTAPGGHVFVDDQIAPVDPLAALDLDRFERARDPSHTRTLPDVDFRQLFEANGLVLIRAHFQTHRRELDYYLDLAGCEGDARARARQLSPGGPEAYVAESGWYLLRKP
;
A
#
# COMPACT_ATOMS: atom_id res chain seq x y z
N MET A 1 -0.89 -10.31 -22.77
CA MET A 1 -0.81 -9.47 -21.56
C MET A 1 -1.45 -10.28 -20.45
N PRO A 2 -0.81 -10.48 -19.31
CA PRO A 2 -1.50 -11.06 -18.18
C PRO A 2 -2.68 -10.15 -17.83
N GLU A 3 -3.81 -10.75 -17.45
CA GLU A 3 -5.02 -10.02 -17.10
C GLU A 3 -4.77 -9.15 -15.86
N SER A 4 -5.16 -7.88 -15.94
CA SER A 4 -5.19 -6.96 -14.80
C SER A 4 -6.31 -7.40 -13.86
N ASN A 5 -6.07 -7.38 -12.55
CA ASN A 5 -7.10 -7.66 -11.53
C ASN A 5 -7.78 -6.38 -11.00
N ILE A 6 -7.74 -5.29 -11.76
CA ILE A 6 -8.31 -3.99 -11.35
C ILE A 6 -9.82 -4.11 -11.04
N ASP A 7 -10.55 -4.90 -11.80
CA ASP A 7 -11.99 -5.07 -11.59
C ASP A 7 -12.28 -5.75 -10.24
N ASP A 8 -11.50 -6.77 -9.86
CA ASP A 8 -11.59 -7.41 -8.54
C ASP A 8 -11.27 -6.42 -7.41
N VAL A 9 -10.25 -5.56 -7.61
CA VAL A 9 -9.87 -4.50 -6.66
C VAL A 9 -11.00 -3.50 -6.52
N ARG A 10 -11.58 -3.01 -7.63
CA ARG A 10 -12.69 -2.05 -7.63
C ARG A 10 -13.93 -2.62 -6.93
N GLU A 11 -14.33 -3.84 -7.28
CA GLU A 11 -15.49 -4.49 -6.68
C GLU A 11 -15.31 -4.67 -5.17
N ARG A 12 -14.18 -5.24 -4.76
CA ARG A 12 -13.91 -5.54 -3.36
C ARG A 12 -13.82 -4.28 -2.50
N PHE A 13 -13.03 -3.30 -2.91
CA PHE A 13 -12.81 -2.09 -2.13
C PHE A 13 -13.99 -1.12 -2.22
N GLY A 14 -14.70 -1.06 -3.34
CA GLY A 14 -15.94 -0.32 -3.49
C GLY A 14 -17.00 -0.81 -2.51
N ALA A 15 -17.19 -2.13 -2.40
CA ALA A 15 -18.15 -2.73 -1.46
C ALA A 15 -17.83 -2.45 0.02
N THR A 16 -16.58 -2.18 0.37
CA THR A 16 -16.12 -1.95 1.77
C THR A 16 -15.60 -0.54 2.02
N ALA A 17 -15.83 0.41 1.13
CA ALA A 17 -15.22 1.75 1.15
C ALA A 17 -15.43 2.51 2.46
N GLU A 18 -16.62 2.43 3.07
CA GLU A 18 -16.90 3.09 4.35
C GLU A 18 -16.04 2.51 5.49
N ARG A 19 -16.01 1.18 5.59
CA ARG A 19 -15.24 0.46 6.62
C ARG A 19 -13.73 0.72 6.48
N VAL A 20 -13.23 0.72 5.24
CA VAL A 20 -11.83 1.06 4.94
C VAL A 20 -11.54 2.51 5.32
N ALA A 21 -12.44 3.44 5.02
CA ALA A 21 -12.27 4.85 5.38
C ALA A 21 -12.24 5.07 6.91
N ASP A 22 -13.09 4.37 7.66
CA ASP A 22 -13.10 4.44 9.13
C ASP A 22 -11.79 3.92 9.72
N HIS A 23 -11.30 2.78 9.24
CA HIS A 23 -10.00 2.26 9.63
C HIS A 23 -8.87 3.22 9.25
N SER A 24 -8.90 3.78 8.03
CA SER A 24 -7.92 4.75 7.54
C SER A 24 -7.81 5.97 8.45
N ARG A 25 -8.92 6.56 8.84
CA ARG A 25 -8.95 7.73 9.74
C ARG A 25 -8.25 7.45 11.09
N GLN A 26 -8.42 6.25 11.64
CA GLN A 26 -7.78 5.85 12.89
C GLN A 26 -6.26 5.69 12.77
N GLN A 27 -5.74 5.44 11.56
CA GLN A 27 -4.32 5.20 11.33
C GLN A 27 -3.52 6.47 11.01
N ILE A 28 -4.17 7.57 10.59
CA ILE A 28 -3.51 8.77 10.06
C ILE A 28 -2.41 9.30 10.99
N GLU A 29 -2.68 9.44 12.29
CA GLU A 29 -1.69 10.01 13.23
C GLU A 29 -0.50 9.06 13.44
N THR A 30 -0.76 7.75 13.57
CA THR A 30 0.29 6.74 13.67
C THR A 30 1.19 6.75 12.44
N VAL A 31 0.59 6.78 11.25
CA VAL A 31 1.33 6.85 9.96
C VAL A 31 2.11 8.17 9.86
N ARG A 32 1.54 9.28 10.29
CA ARG A 32 2.24 10.58 10.31
C ARG A 32 3.51 10.55 11.17
N GLU A 33 3.45 9.97 12.36
CA GLU A 33 4.63 9.86 13.21
C GLU A 33 5.69 8.93 12.61
N GLN A 34 5.25 7.85 11.97
CA GLN A 34 6.14 6.97 11.21
C GLN A 34 6.84 7.70 10.06
N LEU A 35 6.10 8.47 9.27
CA LEU A 35 6.67 9.28 8.19
C LEU A 35 7.67 10.32 8.72
N ARG A 36 7.31 11.00 9.80
CA ARG A 36 8.16 12.02 10.42
C ARG A 36 9.51 11.46 10.86
N THR A 37 9.53 10.24 11.40
CA THR A 37 10.74 9.60 11.96
C THR A 37 11.51 8.79 10.92
N PHE A 38 10.81 8.07 10.04
CA PHE A 38 11.44 7.16 9.08
C PHE A 38 11.74 7.82 7.74
N VAL A 39 10.81 8.60 7.19
CA VAL A 39 11.00 9.27 5.89
C VAL A 39 11.62 10.66 6.07
N ALA A 40 11.20 11.40 7.11
CA ALA A 40 11.59 12.77 7.42
C ALA A 40 11.40 13.73 6.22
N PRO A 41 10.17 13.82 5.66
CA PRO A 41 9.92 14.63 4.47
C PRO A 41 10.14 16.13 4.73
N ASN A 42 10.48 16.85 3.66
CA ASN A 42 10.70 18.29 3.71
C ASN A 42 9.39 19.04 3.37
N ARG A 43 9.16 20.17 4.01
CA ARG A 43 7.97 21.01 3.81
C ARG A 43 7.84 21.62 2.41
N ASP A 44 8.92 21.66 1.65
CA ASP A 44 8.93 22.19 0.27
C ASP A 44 8.64 21.10 -0.77
N GLU A 45 8.58 19.83 -0.36
CA GLU A 45 8.38 18.69 -1.25
C GLU A 45 6.96 18.62 -1.81
N ARG A 46 6.87 18.16 -3.04
CA ARG A 46 5.66 17.64 -3.69
C ARG A 46 5.64 16.12 -3.59
N ALA A 47 4.64 15.56 -2.94
CA ALA A 47 4.54 14.13 -2.67
C ALA A 47 3.43 13.46 -3.48
N LEU A 48 3.67 12.20 -3.88
CA LEU A 48 2.71 11.27 -4.45
C LEU A 48 2.39 10.16 -3.44
N ASP A 49 1.12 9.78 -3.34
CA ASP A 49 0.65 8.55 -2.68
C ASP A 49 -0.05 7.66 -3.71
N SER A 50 0.66 6.65 -4.24
CA SER A 50 0.18 5.73 -5.26
C SER A 50 -0.52 4.53 -4.61
N GLY A 51 -1.78 4.28 -4.96
CA GLY A 51 -2.68 3.39 -4.24
C GLY A 51 -3.13 4.00 -2.92
N THR A 52 -3.59 5.27 -2.97
CA THR A 52 -3.91 6.07 -1.77
C THR A 52 -5.09 5.53 -0.97
N GLY A 53 -5.97 4.74 -1.57
CA GLY A 53 -7.19 4.24 -0.97
C GLY A 53 -8.05 5.37 -0.41
N ALA A 54 -8.47 5.25 0.84
CA ALA A 54 -9.21 6.29 1.55
C ALA A 54 -8.31 7.41 2.12
N GLY A 55 -7.07 7.56 1.61
CA GLY A 55 -6.20 8.69 1.87
C GLY A 55 -5.34 8.62 3.12
N THR A 56 -5.13 7.45 3.74
CA THR A 56 -4.37 7.34 5.00
C THR A 56 -3.00 8.00 4.92
N LEU A 57 -2.21 7.62 3.90
CA LEU A 57 -0.85 8.12 3.75
C LEU A 57 -0.83 9.57 3.24
N ALA A 58 -1.68 9.91 2.26
CA ALA A 58 -1.80 11.26 1.74
C ALA A 58 -2.17 12.29 2.82
N LEU A 59 -3.16 11.96 3.67
CA LEU A 59 -3.59 12.83 4.77
C LEU A 59 -2.56 12.89 5.91
N ALA A 60 -1.78 11.83 6.11
CA ALA A 60 -0.66 11.84 7.04
C ALA A 60 0.50 12.73 6.55
N LEU A 61 0.78 12.72 5.24
CA LEU A 61 1.80 13.58 4.60
C LEU A 61 1.41 15.06 4.55
N ALA A 62 0.12 15.38 4.44
CA ALA A 62 -0.37 16.73 4.22
C ALA A 62 0.28 17.84 5.10
N PRO A 63 0.43 17.67 6.43
CA PRO A 63 1.09 18.68 7.26
C PRO A 63 2.63 18.68 7.18
N LEU A 64 3.23 17.71 6.47
CA LEU A 64 4.67 17.49 6.43
C LEU A 64 5.31 18.01 5.14
N VAL A 65 4.51 18.21 4.07
CA VAL A 65 4.99 18.58 2.73
C VAL A 65 4.18 19.76 2.18
N ARG A 66 4.62 20.33 1.04
CA ARG A 66 3.94 21.43 0.37
C ARG A 66 2.63 21.01 -0.28
N GLU A 67 2.65 19.89 -0.98
CA GLU A 67 1.54 19.38 -1.78
C GLU A 67 1.53 17.84 -1.78
N VAL A 68 0.35 17.23 -1.76
CA VAL A 68 0.18 15.80 -1.91
C VAL A 68 -0.81 15.50 -3.03
N VAL A 69 -0.46 14.54 -3.88
CA VAL A 69 -1.38 13.95 -4.86
C VAL A 69 -1.57 12.48 -4.49
N GLY A 70 -2.81 12.09 -4.21
CA GLY A 70 -3.20 10.68 -4.01
C GLY A 70 -3.80 10.09 -5.27
N VAL A 71 -3.39 8.89 -5.68
CA VAL A 71 -3.93 8.18 -6.85
C VAL A 71 -4.49 6.83 -6.42
N ASP A 72 -5.67 6.49 -6.91
CA ASP A 72 -6.28 5.16 -6.71
C ASP A 72 -7.19 4.80 -7.88
N VAL A 73 -7.41 3.51 -8.10
CA VAL A 73 -8.33 3.00 -9.14
C VAL A 73 -9.78 2.91 -8.64
N VAL A 74 -10.04 3.08 -7.33
CA VAL A 74 -11.34 2.89 -6.68
C VAL A 74 -12.00 4.24 -6.40
N PRO A 75 -13.00 4.68 -7.21
CA PRO A 75 -13.64 5.98 -7.05
C PRO A 75 -14.29 6.17 -5.68
N GLU A 76 -14.91 5.12 -5.12
CA GLU A 76 -15.59 5.16 -3.83
C GLU A 76 -14.63 5.46 -2.67
N LEU A 77 -13.39 4.95 -2.73
CA LEU A 77 -12.35 5.27 -1.75
C LEU A 77 -11.88 6.72 -1.91
N LEU A 78 -11.68 7.18 -3.15
CA LEU A 78 -11.30 8.57 -3.42
C LEU A 78 -12.36 9.56 -2.93
N ASP A 79 -13.65 9.23 -3.07
CA ASP A 79 -14.74 10.06 -2.56
C ASP A 79 -14.72 10.16 -1.03
N ARG A 80 -14.32 9.08 -0.34
CA ARG A 80 -14.10 9.10 1.11
C ARG A 80 -12.86 9.89 1.49
N ALA A 81 -11.77 9.76 0.73
CA ALA A 81 -10.52 10.49 0.96
C ALA A 81 -10.68 12.01 0.81
N ARG A 82 -11.52 12.46 -0.14
CA ARG A 82 -11.83 13.89 -0.36
C ARG A 82 -12.59 14.53 0.79
N GLN A 83 -13.30 13.74 1.60
CA GLN A 83 -14.09 14.27 2.71
C GLN A 83 -13.21 14.84 3.81
N GLY A 84 -13.18 16.17 3.92
CA GLY A 84 -12.37 16.87 4.92
C GLY A 84 -10.87 16.95 4.60
N ALA A 85 -10.48 16.65 3.36
CA ALA A 85 -9.08 16.75 2.94
C ALA A 85 -8.57 18.21 3.03
N PRO A 86 -7.34 18.44 3.48
CA PRO A 86 -6.71 19.75 3.47
C PRO A 86 -6.54 20.31 2.04
N ALA A 87 -6.44 21.63 1.92
CA ALA A 87 -6.36 22.30 0.63
C ALA A 87 -5.12 21.94 -0.21
N ASN A 88 -4.06 21.42 0.43
CA ASN A 88 -2.84 20.97 -0.22
C ASN A 88 -2.86 19.47 -0.62
N VAL A 89 -4.02 18.80 -0.54
CA VAL A 89 -4.18 17.40 -0.97
C VAL A 89 -5.16 17.31 -2.12
N THR A 90 -4.75 16.65 -3.20
CA THR A 90 -5.59 16.37 -4.37
C THR A 90 -5.68 14.86 -4.60
N PHE A 91 -6.87 14.38 -5.00
CA PHE A 91 -7.09 12.97 -5.31
C PHE A 91 -7.51 12.77 -6.76
N VAL A 92 -6.81 11.86 -7.45
CA VAL A 92 -6.97 11.57 -8.89
C VAL A 92 -7.26 10.08 -9.06
N GLU A 93 -8.21 9.75 -9.93
CA GLU A 93 -8.41 8.36 -10.37
C GLU A 93 -7.29 7.97 -11.34
N GLY A 94 -6.64 6.83 -11.12
CA GLY A 94 -5.56 6.35 -11.97
C GLY A 94 -5.01 5.01 -11.51
N ASP A 95 -4.30 4.36 -12.42
CA ASP A 95 -3.62 3.08 -12.19
C ASP A 95 -2.19 3.32 -11.70
N ALA A 96 -1.81 2.65 -10.61
CA ALA A 96 -0.44 2.70 -10.08
C ALA A 96 0.61 2.14 -11.05
N THR A 97 0.18 1.33 -12.03
CA THR A 97 1.04 0.73 -13.06
C THR A 97 1.19 1.61 -14.31
N ASP A 98 0.42 2.70 -14.41
CA ASP A 98 0.47 3.69 -15.50
C ASP A 98 0.02 5.06 -14.95
N LEU A 99 0.91 5.70 -14.20
CA LEU A 99 0.62 6.96 -13.51
C LEU A 99 0.49 8.14 -14.50
N PRO A 100 -0.58 8.96 -14.41
CA PRO A 100 -0.85 10.05 -15.35
C PRO A 100 0.01 11.30 -15.07
N PHE A 101 1.29 11.12 -14.76
CA PHE A 101 2.21 12.20 -14.44
C PHE A 101 3.48 12.14 -15.28
N GLU A 102 4.10 13.28 -15.47
CA GLU A 102 5.39 13.38 -16.16
C GLU A 102 6.53 12.79 -15.33
N THR A 103 7.59 12.37 -16.00
CA THR A 103 8.83 11.91 -15.36
C THR A 103 9.40 13.00 -14.46
N GLY A 104 9.74 12.64 -13.22
CA GLY A 104 10.41 13.55 -12.28
C GLY A 104 9.50 14.63 -11.71
N SER A 105 8.18 14.43 -11.68
CA SER A 105 7.21 15.41 -11.19
C SER A 105 7.01 15.45 -9.68
N PHE A 106 7.63 14.54 -8.92
CA PHE A 106 7.51 14.47 -7.45
C PHE A 106 8.88 14.37 -6.77
N ASP A 107 9.02 15.04 -5.63
CA ASP A 107 10.20 14.97 -4.79
C ASP A 107 10.19 13.71 -3.91
N LEU A 108 8.98 13.28 -3.51
CA LEU A 108 8.73 12.08 -2.71
C LEU A 108 7.58 11.28 -3.33
N SER A 109 7.82 10.04 -3.74
CA SER A 109 6.76 9.13 -4.20
C SER A 109 6.58 7.99 -3.22
N CYS A 110 5.33 7.72 -2.83
CA CYS A 110 5.01 6.75 -1.81
C CYS A 110 4.01 5.72 -2.32
N THR A 111 4.05 4.52 -1.74
CA THR A 111 2.97 3.53 -1.82
C THR A 111 2.88 2.79 -0.48
N ARG A 112 1.66 2.46 -0.08
CA ARG A 112 1.42 1.81 1.21
C ARG A 112 0.30 0.79 1.10
N ARG A 113 0.61 -0.48 1.42
CA ARG A 113 -0.37 -1.58 1.45
C ARG A 113 -1.12 -1.75 0.13
N THR A 114 -0.42 -1.65 -0.99
CA THR A 114 -0.98 -1.61 -2.35
C THR A 114 -0.44 -2.71 -3.24
N LEU A 115 0.88 -2.97 -3.19
CA LEU A 115 1.55 -3.81 -4.17
C LEU A 115 1.08 -5.26 -4.14
N HIS A 116 0.66 -5.76 -2.98
CA HIS A 116 0.10 -7.11 -2.85
C HIS A 116 -1.30 -7.27 -3.47
N HIS A 117 -1.94 -6.19 -3.88
CA HIS A 117 -3.18 -6.19 -4.68
C HIS A 117 -2.93 -6.04 -6.18
N ILE A 118 -1.70 -5.81 -6.61
CA ILE A 118 -1.34 -5.65 -8.04
C ILE A 118 -0.80 -6.99 -8.56
N ALA A 119 -1.44 -7.55 -9.58
CA ALA A 119 -1.05 -8.86 -10.14
C ALA A 119 0.41 -8.88 -10.63
N HIS A 120 0.87 -7.75 -11.18
CA HIS A 120 2.23 -7.51 -11.64
C HIS A 120 2.73 -6.19 -11.04
N PRO A 121 3.39 -6.21 -9.86
CA PRO A 121 3.82 -4.99 -9.17
C PRO A 121 5.05 -4.31 -9.80
N GLU A 122 5.76 -4.99 -10.73
CA GLU A 122 6.95 -4.48 -11.39
C GLU A 122 6.72 -3.13 -12.09
N PRO A 123 5.66 -2.94 -12.92
CA PRO A 123 5.34 -1.64 -13.50
C PRO A 123 5.04 -0.56 -12.46
N ALA A 124 4.39 -0.89 -11.34
CA ALA A 124 4.08 0.09 -10.30
C ALA A 124 5.36 0.64 -9.64
N ILE A 125 6.37 -0.21 -9.39
CA ILE A 125 7.68 0.24 -8.90
C ILE A 125 8.41 1.07 -9.97
N ALA A 126 8.32 0.68 -11.23
CA ALA A 126 8.90 1.44 -12.34
C ALA A 126 8.27 2.84 -12.46
N GLU A 127 6.96 2.94 -12.30
CA GLU A 127 6.23 4.22 -12.31
C GLU A 127 6.62 5.10 -11.13
N LEU A 128 6.70 4.56 -9.90
CA LEU A 128 7.21 5.30 -8.74
C LEU A 128 8.62 5.85 -9.01
N ALA A 129 9.50 5.02 -9.58
CA ALA A 129 10.85 5.47 -9.95
C ALA A 129 10.82 6.53 -11.05
N ARG A 130 9.96 6.37 -12.08
CA ARG A 130 9.85 7.31 -13.20
C ARG A 130 9.38 8.69 -12.76
N VAL A 131 8.31 8.74 -11.97
CA VAL A 131 7.70 10.02 -11.56
C VAL A 131 8.46 10.75 -10.45
N THR A 132 9.36 10.06 -9.74
CA THR A 132 10.24 10.67 -8.75
C THR A 132 11.35 11.47 -9.45
N ALA A 133 11.64 12.68 -8.98
CA ALA A 133 12.71 13.53 -9.48
C ALA A 133 14.10 12.93 -9.17
N PRO A 134 15.14 13.20 -9.98
CA PRO A 134 16.52 12.90 -9.59
C PRO A 134 16.86 13.53 -8.24
N GLY A 135 17.49 12.76 -7.35
CA GLY A 135 17.76 13.16 -5.96
C GLY A 135 16.58 12.98 -5.00
N GLY A 136 15.37 12.77 -5.51
CA GLY A 136 14.15 12.52 -4.72
C GLY A 136 14.10 11.13 -4.08
N HIS A 137 13.05 10.91 -3.30
CA HIS A 137 12.89 9.69 -2.51
C HIS A 137 11.67 8.87 -2.91
N VAL A 138 11.77 7.55 -2.75
CA VAL A 138 10.64 6.63 -2.84
C VAL A 138 10.46 5.95 -1.49
N PHE A 139 9.23 5.93 -0.97
CA PHE A 139 8.85 5.22 0.24
C PHE A 139 7.87 4.10 -0.09
N VAL A 140 8.19 2.88 0.34
CA VAL A 140 7.33 1.70 0.19
C VAL A 140 7.07 1.09 1.57
N ASP A 141 5.80 0.91 1.92
CA ASP A 141 5.34 0.11 3.09
C ASP A 141 4.41 -0.98 2.57
N ASP A 142 4.83 -2.24 2.65
CA ASP A 142 3.94 -3.33 2.28
C ASP A 142 4.14 -4.59 3.14
N GLN A 143 3.26 -5.55 2.97
CA GLN A 143 3.40 -6.86 3.57
C GLN A 143 4.63 -7.57 3.01
N ILE A 144 5.28 -8.38 3.87
CA ILE A 144 6.46 -9.17 3.50
C ILE A 144 6.11 -10.65 3.63
N ALA A 145 6.35 -11.40 2.57
CA ALA A 145 6.22 -12.85 2.61
C ALA A 145 7.33 -13.47 3.46
N PRO A 146 7.04 -14.56 4.19
CA PRO A 146 8.06 -15.38 4.83
C PRO A 146 9.13 -15.84 3.83
N VAL A 147 10.35 -16.02 4.32
CA VAL A 147 11.47 -16.54 3.51
C VAL A 147 11.24 -18.00 3.11
N ASP A 148 10.57 -18.79 3.97
CA ASP A 148 10.16 -20.14 3.65
C ASP A 148 9.07 -20.15 2.57
N PRO A 149 9.30 -20.74 1.38
CA PRO A 149 8.34 -20.73 0.29
C PRO A 149 7.00 -21.41 0.62
N LEU A 150 6.99 -22.41 1.50
CA LEU A 150 5.74 -23.06 1.92
C LEU A 150 4.93 -22.16 2.84
N ALA A 151 5.58 -21.50 3.79
CA ALA A 151 4.93 -20.52 4.65
C ALA A 151 4.43 -19.30 3.84
N ALA A 152 5.16 -18.84 2.82
CA ALA A 152 4.72 -17.80 1.91
C ALA A 152 3.47 -18.21 1.12
N LEU A 153 3.44 -19.46 0.61
CA LEU A 153 2.28 -19.99 -0.08
C LEU A 153 1.05 -20.11 0.84
N ASP A 154 1.24 -20.51 2.09
CA ASP A 154 0.15 -20.62 3.06
C ASP A 154 -0.38 -19.22 3.46
N LEU A 155 0.50 -18.22 3.58
CA LEU A 155 0.11 -16.84 3.77
C LEU A 155 -0.76 -16.34 2.60
N ASP A 156 -0.33 -16.54 1.36
CA ASP A 156 -1.09 -16.12 0.18
C ASP A 156 -2.43 -16.87 0.03
N ARG A 157 -2.49 -18.14 0.44
CA ARG A 157 -3.76 -18.88 0.49
C ARG A 157 -4.74 -18.31 1.49
N PHE A 158 -4.24 -17.93 2.67
CA PHE A 158 -5.04 -17.26 3.69
C PHE A 158 -5.52 -15.89 3.18
N GLU A 159 -4.61 -15.07 2.65
CA GLU A 159 -4.94 -13.72 2.19
C GLU A 159 -5.96 -13.74 1.05
N ARG A 160 -5.83 -14.64 0.07
CA ARG A 160 -6.83 -14.81 -1.01
C ARG A 160 -8.18 -15.36 -0.51
N ALA A 161 -8.19 -16.18 0.54
CA ALA A 161 -9.45 -16.62 1.13
C ALA A 161 -10.17 -15.51 1.89
N ARG A 162 -9.41 -14.55 2.45
CA ARG A 162 -9.92 -13.37 3.15
C ARG A 162 -10.35 -12.26 2.19
N ASP A 163 -9.58 -12.03 1.14
CA ASP A 163 -9.66 -10.88 0.25
C ASP A 163 -9.44 -11.32 -1.20
N PRO A 164 -10.49 -11.34 -2.04
CA PRO A 164 -10.38 -11.80 -3.42
C PRO A 164 -9.48 -10.93 -4.30
N SER A 165 -9.25 -9.67 -3.91
CA SER A 165 -8.34 -8.77 -4.64
C SER A 165 -6.86 -9.01 -4.34
N HIS A 166 -6.55 -9.84 -3.31
CA HIS A 166 -5.16 -10.18 -3.00
C HIS A 166 -4.54 -11.04 -4.09
N THR A 167 -3.36 -10.67 -4.54
CA THR A 167 -2.62 -11.40 -5.57
C THR A 167 -1.45 -12.18 -5.01
N ARG A 168 -0.44 -11.50 -4.50
CA ARG A 168 0.77 -12.10 -3.97
C ARG A 168 1.47 -11.16 -2.98
N THR A 169 1.93 -11.72 -1.86
CA THR A 169 2.87 -11.05 -0.97
C THR A 169 4.31 -11.31 -1.43
N LEU A 170 5.09 -10.26 -1.65
CA LEU A 170 6.49 -10.38 -2.06
C LEU A 170 7.42 -10.58 -0.85
N PRO A 171 8.44 -11.43 -0.93
CA PRO A 171 9.51 -11.47 0.05
C PRO A 171 10.44 -10.25 -0.08
N ASP A 172 11.20 -9.93 0.98
CA ASP A 172 12.15 -8.80 1.00
C ASP A 172 13.13 -8.83 -0.18
N VAL A 173 13.60 -10.02 -0.55
CA VAL A 173 14.56 -10.16 -1.66
C VAL A 173 13.96 -9.71 -3.01
N ASP A 174 12.69 -10.01 -3.27
CA ASP A 174 12.01 -9.60 -4.50
C ASP A 174 11.82 -8.08 -4.53
N PHE A 175 11.44 -7.47 -3.40
CA PHE A 175 11.37 -6.01 -3.29
C PHE A 175 12.71 -5.35 -3.61
N ARG A 176 13.82 -5.83 -3.03
CA ARG A 176 15.15 -5.28 -3.29
C ARG A 176 15.58 -5.42 -4.74
N GLN A 177 15.28 -6.56 -5.37
CA GLN A 177 15.56 -6.77 -6.79
C GLN A 177 14.76 -5.79 -7.67
N LEU A 178 13.47 -5.57 -7.36
CA LEU A 178 12.64 -4.60 -8.07
C LEU A 178 13.17 -3.17 -7.92
N PHE A 179 13.62 -2.79 -6.73
CA PHE A 179 14.21 -1.46 -6.49
C PHE A 179 15.50 -1.28 -7.30
N GLU A 180 16.41 -2.24 -7.24
CA GLU A 180 17.67 -2.21 -7.97
C GLU A 180 17.46 -2.18 -9.50
N ALA A 181 16.52 -3.00 -10.02
CA ALA A 181 16.18 -3.05 -11.43
C ALA A 181 15.65 -1.71 -11.97
N ASN A 182 15.07 -0.86 -11.10
CA ASN A 182 14.58 0.47 -11.42
C ASN A 182 15.55 1.60 -11.04
N GLY A 183 16.81 1.27 -10.72
CA GLY A 183 17.86 2.25 -10.39
C GLY A 183 17.66 2.96 -9.06
N LEU A 184 16.82 2.43 -8.18
CA LEU A 184 16.57 2.99 -6.84
C LEU A 184 17.63 2.46 -5.86
N VAL A 185 18.21 3.35 -5.06
CA VAL A 185 19.22 3.01 -4.07
C VAL A 185 18.59 2.96 -2.68
N LEU A 186 18.63 1.80 -2.04
CA LEU A 186 18.09 1.62 -0.69
C LEU A 186 18.91 2.42 0.33
N ILE A 187 18.26 3.33 1.06
CA ILE A 187 18.85 4.12 2.17
C ILE A 187 18.68 3.38 3.48
N ARG A 188 17.46 2.92 3.78
CA ARG A 188 17.14 2.17 5.00
C ARG A 188 15.94 1.29 4.80
N ALA A 189 15.86 0.22 5.59
CA ALA A 189 14.69 -0.64 5.71
C ALA A 189 14.37 -0.87 7.19
N HIS A 190 13.10 -1.12 7.48
CA HIS A 190 12.61 -1.48 8.80
C HIS A 190 11.53 -2.54 8.67
N PHE A 191 11.58 -3.56 9.51
CA PHE A 191 10.62 -4.66 9.50
C PHE A 191 9.84 -4.68 10.80
N GLN A 192 8.54 -4.95 10.69
CA GLN A 192 7.62 -5.03 11.83
C GLN A 192 6.77 -6.27 11.75
N THR A 193 6.60 -6.92 12.90
CA THR A 193 5.60 -7.98 13.06
C THR A 193 4.31 -7.39 13.60
N HIS A 194 3.21 -7.65 12.91
CA HIS A 194 1.88 -7.24 13.30
C HIS A 194 1.09 -8.45 13.83
N ARG A 195 0.58 -8.32 15.05
CA ARG A 195 -0.39 -9.26 15.59
C ARG A 195 -1.74 -8.55 15.68
N ARG A 196 -2.72 -9.06 14.97
CA ARG A 196 -4.08 -8.52 14.92
C ARG A 196 -5.07 -9.58 15.35
N GLU A 197 -6.16 -9.16 15.95
CA GLU A 197 -7.32 -10.02 16.16
C GLU A 197 -7.85 -10.49 14.79
N LEU A 198 -8.04 -11.79 14.63
CA LEU A 198 -8.39 -12.37 13.34
C LEU A 198 -9.77 -11.89 12.87
N ASP A 199 -10.77 -11.86 13.76
CA ASP A 199 -12.12 -11.44 13.38
C ASP A 199 -12.16 -10.00 12.86
N TYR A 200 -11.49 -9.09 13.56
CA TYR A 200 -11.37 -7.70 13.09
C TYR A 200 -10.71 -7.62 11.70
N TYR A 201 -9.69 -8.45 11.47
CA TYR A 201 -8.99 -8.46 10.17
C TYR A 201 -9.85 -9.02 9.04
N LEU A 202 -10.68 -10.03 9.32
CA LEU A 202 -11.65 -10.58 8.37
C LEU A 202 -12.78 -9.57 8.10
N ASP A 203 -13.28 -8.89 9.12
CA ASP A 203 -14.33 -7.87 9.01
C ASP A 203 -13.87 -6.71 8.12
N LEU A 204 -12.62 -6.28 8.25
CA LEU A 204 -12.06 -5.20 7.43
C LEU A 204 -12.11 -5.52 5.93
N ALA A 205 -11.98 -6.79 5.57
CA ALA A 205 -12.10 -7.25 4.19
C ALA A 205 -13.55 -7.52 3.74
N GLY A 206 -14.52 -7.48 4.63
CA GLY A 206 -15.88 -7.93 4.34
C GLY A 206 -15.96 -9.46 4.14
N CYS A 207 -15.02 -10.20 4.74
CA CYS A 207 -14.95 -11.65 4.60
C CYS A 207 -16.02 -12.34 5.43
N GLU A 208 -16.99 -12.97 4.77
CA GLU A 208 -18.18 -13.57 5.40
C GLU A 208 -18.43 -15.01 4.91
N GLY A 209 -19.36 -15.71 5.54
CA GLY A 209 -19.82 -17.05 5.10
C GLY A 209 -18.69 -18.09 4.99
N ASP A 210 -18.71 -18.86 3.91
CA ASP A 210 -17.74 -19.94 3.65
C ASP A 210 -16.32 -19.41 3.47
N ALA A 211 -16.15 -18.22 2.89
CA ALA A 211 -14.84 -17.57 2.75
C ALA A 211 -14.22 -17.29 4.12
N ARG A 212 -15.01 -16.77 5.08
CA ARG A 212 -14.58 -16.52 6.46
C ARG A 212 -14.18 -17.82 7.16
N ALA A 213 -14.99 -18.86 7.02
CA ALA A 213 -14.68 -20.16 7.61
C ALA A 213 -13.36 -20.73 7.05
N ARG A 214 -13.16 -20.63 5.74
CA ARG A 214 -11.92 -21.04 5.08
C ARG A 214 -10.71 -20.21 5.52
N ALA A 215 -10.84 -18.89 5.57
CA ALA A 215 -9.77 -18.00 6.02
C ALA A 215 -9.34 -18.31 7.46
N ARG A 216 -10.30 -18.58 8.37
CA ARG A 216 -9.98 -19.00 9.75
C ARG A 216 -9.15 -20.29 9.81
N GLN A 217 -9.45 -21.26 8.96
CA GLN A 217 -8.70 -22.52 8.89
C GLN A 217 -7.27 -22.34 8.37
N LEU A 218 -7.06 -21.36 7.50
CA LEU A 218 -5.78 -21.08 6.83
C LEU A 218 -4.93 -20.04 7.60
N SER A 219 -5.45 -19.40 8.65
CA SER A 219 -4.75 -18.32 9.35
C SER A 219 -3.38 -18.76 9.89
N PRO A 220 -2.28 -18.13 9.48
CA PRO A 220 -0.93 -18.50 9.90
C PRO A 220 -0.65 -18.24 11.39
N GLY A 221 -1.47 -17.40 12.05
CA GLY A 221 -1.39 -17.11 13.48
C GLY A 221 -2.31 -17.97 14.34
N GLY A 222 -3.02 -18.97 13.74
CA GLY A 222 -4.05 -19.76 14.39
C GLY A 222 -5.42 -19.08 14.40
N PRO A 223 -6.44 -19.67 15.06
CA PRO A 223 -7.84 -19.27 14.90
C PRO A 223 -8.21 -17.93 15.54
N GLU A 224 -7.36 -17.37 16.39
CA GLU A 224 -7.67 -16.15 17.16
C GLU A 224 -6.88 -14.92 16.69
N ALA A 225 -5.75 -15.11 16.02
CA ALA A 225 -4.87 -14.03 15.66
C ALA A 225 -4.26 -14.20 14.26
N TYR A 226 -4.18 -13.11 13.54
CA TYR A 226 -3.38 -12.96 12.33
C TYR A 226 -2.01 -12.40 12.69
N VAL A 227 -0.97 -13.05 12.20
CA VAL A 227 0.42 -12.59 12.36
C VAL A 227 1.02 -12.40 10.98
N ALA A 228 1.46 -11.19 10.70
CA ALA A 228 2.13 -10.84 9.45
C ALA A 228 3.31 -9.92 9.70
N GLU A 229 4.24 -9.92 8.76
CA GLU A 229 5.33 -8.96 8.70
C GLU A 229 5.05 -7.87 7.67
N SER A 230 5.58 -6.69 7.91
CA SER A 230 5.66 -5.63 6.91
C SER A 230 7.06 -5.05 6.85
N GLY A 231 7.43 -4.59 5.67
CA GLY A 231 8.67 -3.89 5.42
C GLY A 231 8.44 -2.45 5.00
N TRP A 232 9.21 -1.55 5.58
CA TRP A 232 9.33 -0.17 5.16
C TRP A 232 10.65 0.01 4.47
N TYR A 233 10.63 0.63 3.31
CA TYR A 233 11.82 0.91 2.52
C TYR A 233 11.85 2.38 2.17
N LEU A 234 12.95 3.05 2.51
CA LEU A 234 13.25 4.39 2.01
C LEU A 234 14.37 4.26 0.99
N LEU A 235 14.10 4.74 -0.21
CA LEU A 235 14.98 4.65 -1.36
C LEU A 235 15.27 6.05 -1.90
N ARG A 236 16.39 6.22 -2.57
CA ARG A 236 16.74 7.44 -3.29
C ARG A 236 16.85 7.14 -4.79
N LYS A 237 16.30 8.02 -5.60
CA LYS A 237 16.58 8.09 -7.03
C LYS A 237 17.86 8.89 -7.24
N PRO A 238 18.93 8.32 -7.84
CA PRO A 238 20.18 9.03 -8.13
C PRO A 238 20.02 10.24 -9.04
#